data_dad9e44ad1cc793bef12001c4bd79ae0
#
_entry.id   dad9e44ad1cc793bef12001c4bd79ae0
#
_cell.length_a   1.000
_cell.length_b   1.000
_cell.length_c   1.000
_cell.angle_alpha   90.00
_cell.angle_beta   90.00
_cell.angle_gamma   90.00
#
_symmetry.space_group_name_H-M   'P 1'
#
loop_
_entity.id
_entity.type
_entity.pdbx_description
1 polymer ?
#
loop_
_entity_poly.entity_id
_entity_poly.type
_entity_poly.pdbx_seq_one_letter_code
_entity_poly.pdbx_strand_id
1 'polypeptide(L)'
;EITGVYLRRVERRTVPLPLEQKIFDTVWVRTPTSSGSGGPAVSAPPAGSWLLLTDDAEATAIAVDFSTSFGSPTRRVISADLSNESAVLEAFARTAAEPELPPVGVVVLIGRRSFDGTDADGALARAQNLILAISAAVRAIVGGWHGKPPRLWLVTRSGLVVDGDELGDPAIGALKGLIRVLAYEHPALRATLVDLDMAHVVDVRLTTELGLSGNDDIIAWRGESRTVERLSRATVAAPQRDPVVRPECSYIVTGGLGGLGMVVARWLVDGGAGRVVLNSRSDPGNGQPTSLADLDSRAEIAVVRGDVAATGVAERLVTAAEETGLPLRGVIHAAAVIDDGLLANLSREGLERVWTPKVAGALRLHEVTASRQLDWWVGFSSMASLLGSPGQGAYACANAWLDALVAWRRASGLPAAAINWGQWSDVGVARSLTLSVLDPIAPAEGIEALESLVGGDLTRAGVARLRLDRAAAAFPEISGLGYFARLVEELDALSDGDDWPGPDALRELDALEADRVITERLRGRILAIMGYPDGWAIDTDQPLIELGMDSLMAVRIRNTTRGDFGVEPPVALLLQGASLQDLTADLIDQLGLAGQDPTEPANGLRDRTHQRAAARQRAAKRRTAGQRA
;
A
#
# COMPACT_ATOMS: atom_id res chain seq x y z
N GLU A 1 -23.74 -5.77 -47.54
CA GLU A 1 -22.90 -6.93 -47.17
C GLU A 1 -21.59 -6.41 -46.60
N ILE A 2 -21.35 -6.67 -45.30
CA ILE A 2 -20.05 -6.40 -44.66
C ILE A 2 -19.26 -7.70 -44.83
N THR A 3 -18.40 -7.78 -45.82
CA THR A 3 -17.47 -8.88 -45.99
C THR A 3 -16.10 -8.47 -45.44
N GLY A 4 -15.61 -9.19 -44.44
CA GLY A 4 -14.24 -9.10 -43.96
C GLY A 4 -14.05 -8.39 -42.61
N VAL A 5 -14.74 -8.81 -41.57
CA VAL A 5 -14.36 -8.44 -40.19
C VAL A 5 -13.22 -9.35 -39.75
N TYR A 6 -12.00 -8.84 -39.71
CA TYR A 6 -10.85 -9.53 -39.11
C TYR A 6 -10.81 -9.20 -37.62
N LEU A 7 -11.21 -10.15 -36.80
CA LEU A 7 -11.00 -10.06 -35.33
C LEU A 7 -9.54 -10.38 -35.02
N ARG A 8 -8.74 -9.36 -34.73
CA ARG A 8 -7.40 -9.55 -34.16
C ARG A 8 -7.53 -9.64 -32.64
N ARG A 9 -7.02 -10.72 -32.04
CA ARG A 9 -6.90 -10.83 -30.60
C ARG A 9 -5.90 -9.76 -30.14
N VAL A 10 -6.37 -8.70 -29.49
CA VAL A 10 -5.52 -7.67 -28.89
C VAL A 10 -5.34 -8.03 -27.42
N GLU A 11 -4.10 -8.07 -26.94
CA GLU A 11 -3.87 -8.24 -25.52
C GLU A 11 -4.51 -7.08 -24.76
N ARG A 12 -5.25 -7.37 -23.69
CA ARG A 12 -5.96 -6.36 -22.88
C ARG A 12 -5.03 -5.27 -22.35
N ARG A 13 -3.72 -5.57 -22.23
CA ARG A 13 -2.65 -4.65 -21.82
C ARG A 13 -2.37 -3.54 -22.83
N THR A 14 -2.72 -3.73 -24.11
CA THR A 14 -2.45 -2.78 -25.20
C THR A 14 -3.64 -1.90 -25.54
N VAL A 15 -4.80 -2.13 -24.93
CA VAL A 15 -5.98 -1.30 -25.16
C VAL A 15 -5.89 -0.06 -24.27
N PRO A 16 -5.88 1.16 -24.84
CA PRO A 16 -5.95 2.39 -24.04
C PRO A 16 -7.22 2.40 -23.20
N LEU A 17 -7.08 2.66 -21.89
CA LEU A 17 -8.22 2.91 -21.02
C LEU A 17 -8.51 4.42 -20.98
N PRO A 18 -9.77 4.83 -20.90
CA PRO A 18 -10.12 6.23 -20.62
C PRO A 18 -9.43 6.71 -19.33
N LEU A 19 -9.09 8.01 -19.28
CA LEU A 19 -8.37 8.58 -18.14
C LEU A 19 -9.13 8.38 -16.82
N GLU A 20 -10.46 8.54 -16.85
CA GLU A 20 -11.34 8.38 -15.67
C GLU A 20 -11.28 6.95 -15.07
N GLN A 21 -10.94 5.96 -15.87
CA GLN A 21 -10.77 4.58 -15.40
C GLN A 21 -9.40 4.31 -14.77
N LYS A 22 -8.46 5.26 -14.88
CA LYS A 22 -7.09 5.16 -14.37
C LYS A 22 -6.85 6.04 -13.15
N ILE A 23 -7.73 7.01 -12.87
CA ILE A 23 -7.53 8.00 -11.81
C ILE A 23 -8.26 7.58 -10.55
N PHE A 24 -7.54 7.66 -9.43
CA PHE A 24 -8.03 7.36 -8.08
C PHE A 24 -7.71 8.51 -7.13
N ASP A 25 -8.56 8.71 -6.14
CA ASP A 25 -8.29 9.58 -5.00
C ASP A 25 -8.94 9.01 -3.74
N THR A 26 -8.57 9.54 -2.60
CA THR A 26 -9.24 9.21 -1.35
C THR A 26 -10.23 10.30 -0.96
N VAL A 27 -11.34 9.86 -0.42
CA VAL A 27 -12.40 10.74 0.07
C VAL A 27 -12.71 10.42 1.52
N TRP A 28 -13.03 11.46 2.30
CA TRP A 28 -13.53 11.31 3.66
C TRP A 28 -15.04 11.15 3.65
N VAL A 29 -15.52 10.07 4.26
CA VAL A 29 -16.95 9.73 4.33
C VAL A 29 -17.41 9.75 5.78
N ARG A 30 -18.46 10.49 6.07
CA ARG A 30 -19.09 10.48 7.40
C ARG A 30 -19.73 9.13 7.65
N THR A 31 -19.49 8.57 8.83
CA THR A 31 -20.08 7.30 9.26
C THR A 31 -20.83 7.48 10.57
N PRO A 32 -22.06 6.93 10.68
CA PRO A 32 -22.81 7.00 11.93
C PRO A 32 -22.11 6.20 13.03
N THR A 33 -22.20 6.71 14.26
CA THR A 33 -21.68 6.05 15.47
C THR A 33 -22.76 5.32 16.27
N SER A 34 -24.02 5.32 15.78
CA SER A 34 -25.15 4.69 16.46
C SER A 34 -25.68 3.50 15.68
N SER A 35 -26.10 2.47 16.39
CA SER A 35 -26.61 1.17 15.88
C SER A 35 -27.90 1.25 15.04
N GLY A 36 -28.39 2.44 14.68
CA GLY A 36 -29.72 2.65 14.10
C GLY A 36 -29.82 2.62 12.58
N SER A 37 -28.71 2.67 11.83
CA SER A 37 -28.76 2.77 10.35
C SER A 37 -27.48 2.29 9.66
N GLY A 38 -27.08 1.04 9.92
CA GLY A 38 -25.95 0.41 9.20
C GLY A 38 -24.56 0.82 9.68
N GLY A 39 -24.44 1.52 10.81
CA GLY A 39 -23.14 1.84 11.43
C GLY A 39 -22.56 0.64 12.21
N PRO A 40 -21.26 0.64 12.49
CA PRO A 40 -20.62 -0.41 13.28
C PRO A 40 -21.24 -0.48 14.69
N ALA A 41 -21.39 -1.69 15.21
CA ALA A 41 -21.92 -1.87 16.57
C ALA A 41 -20.98 -1.26 17.61
N VAL A 42 -21.51 -0.40 18.46
CA VAL A 42 -20.78 0.18 19.60
C VAL A 42 -20.96 -0.76 20.79
N SER A 43 -19.84 -1.29 21.28
CA SER A 43 -19.77 -2.07 22.52
C SER A 43 -18.78 -1.43 23.47
N ALA A 44 -18.84 -1.80 24.74
CA ALA A 44 -17.77 -1.41 25.66
C ALA A 44 -16.44 -2.01 25.18
N PRO A 45 -15.31 -1.28 25.32
CA PRO A 45 -14.00 -1.84 25.01
C PRO A 45 -13.78 -3.17 25.74
N PRO A 46 -13.12 -4.15 25.11
CA PRO A 46 -12.91 -5.47 25.70
C PRO A 46 -12.28 -5.42 27.10
N ALA A 47 -12.73 -6.33 27.97
CA ALA A 47 -12.05 -6.58 29.23
C ALA A 47 -10.68 -7.22 28.99
N GLY A 48 -9.68 -6.84 29.81
CA GLY A 48 -8.31 -7.36 29.67
C GLY A 48 -7.24 -6.30 29.89
N SER A 49 -6.00 -6.65 29.59
CA SER A 49 -4.85 -5.75 29.68
C SER A 49 -4.67 -4.95 28.39
N TRP A 50 -4.46 -3.65 28.55
CA TRP A 50 -4.21 -2.68 27.49
C TRP A 50 -2.81 -2.12 27.63
N LEU A 51 -2.07 -2.08 26.53
CA LEU A 51 -0.77 -1.45 26.47
C LEU A 51 -0.91 -0.06 25.85
N LEU A 52 -0.41 0.95 26.55
CA LEU A 52 -0.44 2.34 26.14
C LEU A 52 0.98 2.84 25.92
N LEU A 53 1.35 3.09 24.67
CA LEU A 53 2.68 3.57 24.28
C LEU A 53 2.61 5.06 23.94
N THR A 54 3.62 5.82 24.36
CA THR A 54 3.68 7.28 24.16
C THR A 54 5.02 7.69 23.58
N ASP A 55 5.02 8.64 22.62
CA ASP A 55 6.24 9.08 21.94
C ASP A 55 6.88 10.35 22.54
N ASP A 56 6.14 11.11 23.34
CA ASP A 56 6.64 12.33 23.96
C ASP A 56 5.93 12.68 25.29
N ALA A 57 6.30 13.82 25.88
CA ALA A 57 5.76 14.26 27.15
C ALA A 57 4.28 14.69 27.07
N GLU A 58 3.82 15.25 25.93
CA GLU A 58 2.41 15.59 25.72
C GLU A 58 1.56 14.31 25.67
N ALA A 59 1.98 13.34 24.87
CA ALA A 59 1.32 12.04 24.77
C ALA A 59 1.30 11.33 26.13
N THR A 60 2.37 11.43 26.92
CA THR A 60 2.46 10.86 28.26
C THR A 60 1.47 11.51 29.24
N ALA A 61 1.31 12.82 29.20
CA ALA A 61 0.31 13.52 30.02
C ALA A 61 -1.12 13.05 29.68
N ILE A 62 -1.45 12.98 28.37
CA ILE A 62 -2.73 12.47 27.88
C ILE A 62 -2.94 11.00 28.32
N ALA A 63 -1.89 10.19 28.27
CA ALA A 63 -1.94 8.79 28.68
C ALA A 63 -2.30 8.61 30.14
N VAL A 64 -1.80 9.48 31.02
CA VAL A 64 -2.12 9.44 32.47
C VAL A 64 -3.61 9.72 32.69
N ASP A 65 -4.14 10.77 32.07
CA ASP A 65 -5.56 11.13 32.18
C ASP A 65 -6.46 10.03 31.59
N PHE A 66 -6.10 9.51 30.40
CA PHE A 66 -6.82 8.42 29.76
C PHE A 66 -6.79 7.14 30.58
N SER A 67 -5.64 6.77 31.14
CA SER A 67 -5.50 5.57 31.98
C SER A 67 -6.40 5.63 33.21
N THR A 68 -6.58 6.81 33.79
CA THR A 68 -7.42 7.02 34.97
C THR A 68 -8.91 6.87 34.63
N SER A 69 -9.34 7.39 33.48
CA SER A 69 -10.75 7.34 33.06
C SER A 69 -11.12 5.99 32.42
N PHE A 70 -10.19 5.38 31.67
CA PHE A 70 -10.40 4.13 30.93
C PHE A 70 -10.22 2.88 31.79
N GLY A 71 -9.35 2.92 32.78
CA GLY A 71 -9.06 1.82 33.71
C GLY A 71 -10.30 1.41 34.52
N SER A 72 -10.46 0.12 34.78
CA SER A 72 -11.55 -0.46 35.58
C SER A 72 -11.10 -1.79 36.18
N PRO A 73 -11.85 -2.42 37.09
CA PRO A 73 -11.51 -3.75 37.60
C PRO A 73 -11.34 -4.82 36.50
N THR A 74 -11.98 -4.63 35.35
CA THR A 74 -11.91 -5.55 34.21
C THR A 74 -10.96 -5.08 33.09
N ARG A 75 -10.36 -3.90 33.24
CA ARG A 75 -9.42 -3.31 32.26
C ARG A 75 -8.22 -2.73 32.95
N ARG A 76 -7.07 -3.33 32.73
CA ARG A 76 -5.78 -2.86 33.22
C ARG A 76 -5.04 -2.10 32.13
N VAL A 77 -4.48 -0.95 32.45
CA VAL A 77 -3.63 -0.16 31.54
C VAL A 77 -2.19 -0.22 31.99
N ILE A 78 -1.29 -0.56 31.07
CA ILE A 78 0.16 -0.57 31.29
C ILE A 78 0.76 0.41 30.31
N SER A 79 1.48 1.42 30.79
CA SER A 79 2.11 2.45 29.97
C SER A 79 3.61 2.21 29.81
N ALA A 80 4.15 2.57 28.63
CA ALA A 80 5.57 2.56 28.33
C ALA A 80 5.93 3.65 27.31
N ASP A 81 7.19 4.07 27.29
CA ASP A 81 7.76 4.96 26.29
C ASP A 81 7.99 4.18 25.00
N LEU A 82 7.37 4.63 23.91
CA LEU A 82 7.47 4.04 22.58
C LEU A 82 8.91 4.08 22.04
N SER A 83 9.68 5.10 22.38
CA SER A 83 11.08 5.26 21.93
C SER A 83 12.05 4.30 22.60
N ASN A 84 11.64 3.66 23.70
CA ASN A 84 12.44 2.72 24.48
C ASN A 84 11.99 1.28 24.23
N GLU A 85 12.64 0.59 23.31
CA GLU A 85 12.29 -0.80 22.92
C GLU A 85 12.30 -1.75 24.12
N SER A 86 13.25 -1.61 25.07
CA SER A 86 13.29 -2.43 26.28
C SER A 86 12.08 -2.19 27.18
N ALA A 87 11.67 -0.94 27.35
CA ALA A 87 10.47 -0.61 28.13
C ALA A 87 9.20 -1.16 27.49
N VAL A 88 9.13 -1.14 26.15
CA VAL A 88 8.03 -1.74 25.39
C VAL A 88 7.97 -3.25 25.62
N LEU A 89 9.10 -3.96 25.49
CA LEU A 89 9.18 -5.41 25.73
C LEU A 89 8.83 -5.79 27.17
N GLU A 90 9.31 -5.05 28.17
CA GLU A 90 8.95 -5.26 29.58
C GLU A 90 7.45 -5.03 29.83
N ALA A 91 6.87 -4.01 29.20
CA ALA A 91 5.44 -3.76 29.30
C ALA A 91 4.62 -4.90 28.67
N PHE A 92 5.06 -5.46 27.54
CA PHE A 92 4.45 -6.66 26.96
C PHE A 92 4.54 -7.86 27.89
N ALA A 93 5.71 -8.13 28.46
CA ALA A 93 5.88 -9.22 29.41
C ALA A 93 4.94 -9.10 30.62
N ARG A 94 4.71 -7.88 31.11
CA ARG A 94 3.76 -7.61 32.20
C ARG A 94 2.30 -7.86 31.80
N THR A 95 1.92 -7.62 30.53
CA THR A 95 0.55 -7.92 30.06
C THR A 95 0.31 -9.42 29.97
N ALA A 96 1.34 -10.19 29.66
CA ALA A 96 1.25 -11.65 29.52
C ALA A 96 1.29 -12.40 30.88
N ALA A 97 1.74 -11.72 31.95
CA ALA A 97 1.94 -12.34 33.27
C ALA A 97 0.65 -12.62 34.05
N GLU A 98 -0.49 -12.05 33.64
CA GLU A 98 -1.78 -12.19 34.33
C GLU A 98 -2.81 -12.93 33.47
N PRO A 99 -3.02 -14.23 33.72
CA PRO A 99 -3.97 -15.03 32.92
C PRO A 99 -5.42 -14.55 32.99
N GLU A 100 -5.81 -13.89 34.09
CA GLU A 100 -7.20 -13.41 34.32
C GLU A 100 -7.53 -12.15 33.49
N LEU A 101 -6.52 -11.39 33.09
CA LEU A 101 -6.64 -10.18 32.27
C LEU A 101 -5.80 -10.31 31.00
N PRO A 102 -6.21 -11.13 30.03
CA PRO A 102 -5.45 -11.34 28.81
C PRO A 102 -5.24 -10.02 28.07
N PRO A 103 -4.11 -9.87 27.37
CA PRO A 103 -3.86 -8.69 26.58
C PRO A 103 -4.83 -8.62 25.40
N VAL A 104 -5.43 -7.43 25.19
CA VAL A 104 -6.53 -7.24 24.20
C VAL A 104 -6.27 -6.13 23.20
N GLY A 105 -5.45 -5.11 23.55
CA GLY A 105 -5.21 -3.98 22.68
C GLY A 105 -3.90 -3.26 22.97
N VAL A 106 -3.36 -2.64 21.94
CA VAL A 106 -2.20 -1.74 22.00
C VAL A 106 -2.62 -0.40 21.42
N VAL A 107 -2.45 0.66 22.18
CA VAL A 107 -2.73 2.04 21.79
C VAL A 107 -1.43 2.82 21.81
N VAL A 108 -1.04 3.39 20.67
CA VAL A 108 0.11 4.29 20.54
C VAL A 108 -0.42 5.71 20.48
N LEU A 109 -0.22 6.49 21.52
CA LEU A 109 -0.53 7.91 21.57
C LEU A 109 0.66 8.71 21.04
N ILE A 110 0.41 9.53 20.03
CA ILE A 110 1.43 10.32 19.35
C ILE A 110 1.20 11.79 19.66
N GLY A 111 2.20 12.44 20.24
CA GLY A 111 2.18 13.85 20.58
C GLY A 111 2.09 14.75 19.36
N ARG A 112 1.37 15.85 19.48
CA ARG A 112 1.23 16.81 18.40
C ARG A 112 2.51 17.64 18.26
N ARG A 113 2.95 17.79 17.01
CA ARG A 113 3.94 18.81 16.63
C ARG A 113 3.46 19.57 15.40
N SER A 114 3.74 20.86 15.36
CA SER A 114 3.42 21.69 14.21
C SER A 114 4.54 21.54 13.18
N PHE A 115 4.19 21.21 11.95
CA PHE A 115 5.09 21.32 10.81
C PHE A 115 4.90 22.71 10.19
N ASP A 116 5.97 23.50 10.14
CA ASP A 116 5.95 24.88 9.60
C ASP A 116 6.74 25.04 8.30
N GLY A 117 7.39 23.95 7.84
CA GLY A 117 8.18 23.92 6.61
C GLY A 117 9.56 24.58 6.72
N THR A 118 9.99 25.01 7.91
CA THR A 118 11.26 25.74 8.09
C THR A 118 12.38 24.88 8.65
N ASP A 119 12.08 23.78 9.34
CA ASP A 119 13.04 22.83 9.92
C ASP A 119 12.96 21.48 9.21
N ALA A 120 13.60 21.37 8.05
CA ALA A 120 13.58 20.15 7.27
C ALA A 120 14.25 18.96 7.99
N ASP A 121 15.37 19.20 8.67
CA ASP A 121 16.13 18.12 9.33
C ASP A 121 15.38 17.60 10.56
N GLY A 122 14.79 18.49 11.36
CA GLY A 122 13.96 18.09 12.51
C GLY A 122 12.67 17.37 12.09
N ALA A 123 12.01 17.83 11.02
CA ALA A 123 10.83 17.18 10.46
C ALA A 123 11.13 15.76 9.94
N LEU A 124 12.25 15.61 9.21
CA LEU A 124 12.72 14.31 8.72
C LEU A 124 13.04 13.36 9.86
N ALA A 125 13.84 13.82 10.83
CA ALA A 125 14.26 13.01 11.98
C ALA A 125 13.05 12.53 12.80
N ARG A 126 12.07 13.42 13.03
CA ARG A 126 10.84 13.08 13.74
C ARG A 126 10.05 11.98 13.01
N ALA A 127 9.82 12.15 11.72
CA ALA A 127 9.06 11.18 10.94
C ALA A 127 9.76 9.82 10.90
N GLN A 128 11.07 9.79 10.70
CA GLN A 128 11.88 8.56 10.73
C GLN A 128 11.84 7.87 12.09
N ASN A 129 12.03 8.61 13.18
CA ASN A 129 11.99 8.05 14.52
C ASN A 129 10.62 7.45 14.84
N LEU A 130 9.53 8.11 14.45
CA LEU A 130 8.17 7.62 14.66
C LEU A 130 7.93 6.29 13.91
N ILE A 131 8.30 6.21 12.64
CA ILE A 131 8.15 4.98 11.84
C ILE A 131 8.98 3.84 12.44
N LEU A 132 10.23 4.10 12.83
CA LEU A 132 11.11 3.09 13.43
C LEU A 132 10.58 2.60 14.79
N ALA A 133 10.11 3.51 15.64
CA ALA A 133 9.57 3.15 16.94
C ALA A 133 8.29 2.30 16.82
N ILE A 134 7.39 2.64 15.91
CA ILE A 134 6.18 1.84 15.65
C ILE A 134 6.57 0.48 15.04
N SER A 135 7.52 0.44 14.11
CA SER A 135 8.02 -0.83 13.54
C SER A 135 8.64 -1.73 14.60
N ALA A 136 9.38 -1.17 15.56
CA ALA A 136 9.92 -1.91 16.71
C ALA A 136 8.80 -2.46 17.61
N ALA A 137 7.75 -1.67 17.88
CA ALA A 137 6.58 -2.12 18.63
C ALA A 137 5.85 -3.26 17.90
N VAL A 138 5.66 -3.16 16.57
CA VAL A 138 5.07 -4.24 15.75
C VAL A 138 5.92 -5.51 15.83
N ARG A 139 7.26 -5.39 15.72
CA ARG A 139 8.19 -6.52 15.88
C ARG A 139 8.05 -7.19 17.24
N ALA A 140 7.96 -6.40 18.31
CA ALA A 140 7.77 -6.90 19.68
C ALA A 140 6.44 -7.66 19.82
N ILE A 141 5.35 -7.14 19.24
CA ILE A 141 4.04 -7.81 19.25
C ILE A 141 4.13 -9.14 18.49
N VAL A 142 4.61 -9.12 17.26
CA VAL A 142 4.65 -10.31 16.40
C VAL A 142 5.59 -11.39 16.92
N GLY A 143 6.72 -11.00 17.50
CA GLY A 143 7.73 -11.94 18.03
C GLY A 143 7.43 -12.48 19.42
N GLY A 144 6.73 -11.73 20.27
CA GLY A 144 6.52 -12.07 21.68
C GLY A 144 5.08 -12.42 22.07
N TRP A 145 4.13 -12.29 21.17
CA TRP A 145 2.72 -12.50 21.47
C TRP A 145 2.29 -13.95 21.24
N HIS A 146 1.65 -14.54 22.24
CA HIS A 146 1.08 -15.88 22.16
C HIS A 146 -0.45 -15.81 22.17
N GLY A 147 -1.08 -16.51 21.24
CA GLY A 147 -2.53 -16.53 21.09
C GLY A 147 -3.06 -15.50 20.08
N LYS A 148 -4.30 -15.05 20.26
CA LYS A 148 -4.91 -14.07 19.35
C LYS A 148 -4.18 -12.73 19.46
N PRO A 149 -3.61 -12.18 18.35
CA PRO A 149 -2.92 -10.90 18.40
C PRO A 149 -3.82 -9.76 18.89
N PRO A 150 -3.28 -8.77 19.63
CA PRO A 150 -4.03 -7.60 20.04
C PRO A 150 -4.35 -6.73 18.82
N ARG A 151 -5.41 -5.94 18.89
CA ARG A 151 -5.61 -4.87 17.93
C ARG A 151 -4.64 -3.72 18.22
N LEU A 152 -4.12 -3.08 17.16
CA LEU A 152 -3.22 -1.93 17.25
C LEU A 152 -3.93 -0.65 16.81
N TRP A 153 -3.92 0.37 17.67
CA TRP A 153 -4.38 1.72 17.33
C TRP A 153 -3.23 2.71 17.40
N LEU A 154 -3.09 3.53 16.36
CA LEU A 154 -2.25 4.72 16.36
C LEU A 154 -3.17 5.92 16.54
N VAL A 155 -2.97 6.71 17.57
CA VAL A 155 -3.83 7.83 17.93
C VAL A 155 -3.06 9.13 17.81
N THR A 156 -3.55 10.04 16.98
CA THR A 156 -2.94 11.33 16.68
C THR A 156 -3.93 12.48 16.94
N ARG A 157 -3.46 13.73 16.90
CA ARG A 157 -4.29 14.90 17.15
C ARG A 157 -4.08 15.95 16.06
N SER A 158 -5.13 16.18 15.23
CA SER A 158 -5.12 17.13 14.10
C SER A 158 -3.90 16.98 13.18
N GLY A 159 -3.46 15.73 12.99
CA GLY A 159 -2.32 15.40 12.15
C GLY A 159 -2.68 15.06 10.72
N LEU A 160 -3.94 14.68 10.46
CA LEU A 160 -4.44 14.39 9.12
C LEU A 160 -5.18 15.61 8.55
N VAL A 161 -5.16 15.75 7.23
CA VAL A 161 -6.00 16.70 6.48
C VAL A 161 -7.29 15.99 6.13
N VAL A 162 -8.41 16.47 6.67
CA VAL A 162 -9.77 15.98 6.42
C VAL A 162 -10.53 17.01 5.59
N ASP A 163 -10.45 18.27 5.98
CA ASP A 163 -11.01 19.40 5.26
C ASP A 163 -9.88 20.23 4.63
N GLY A 164 -10.15 20.90 3.51
CA GLY A 164 -9.14 21.59 2.70
C GLY A 164 -8.36 22.72 3.41
N ASP A 165 -8.88 23.23 4.52
CA ASP A 165 -8.25 24.30 5.31
C ASP A 165 -7.31 23.78 6.42
N GLU A 166 -7.26 22.46 6.64
CA GLU A 166 -6.39 21.86 7.63
C GLU A 166 -4.97 21.71 7.10
N LEU A 167 -3.98 22.12 7.90
CA LEU A 167 -2.56 21.97 7.53
C LEU A 167 -2.08 20.52 7.61
N GLY A 168 -2.51 19.80 8.66
CA GLY A 168 -2.01 18.47 8.95
C GLY A 168 -0.53 18.44 9.35
N ASP A 169 0.05 17.24 9.41
CA ASP A 169 1.46 17.01 9.72
C ASP A 169 1.98 15.89 8.78
N PRO A 170 2.96 16.14 7.92
CA PRO A 170 3.50 15.12 7.02
C PRO A 170 4.05 13.88 7.74
N ALA A 171 4.56 14.00 8.97
CA ALA A 171 5.01 12.84 9.74
C ALA A 171 3.84 11.92 10.11
N ILE A 172 2.68 12.49 10.42
CA ILE A 172 1.45 11.73 10.68
C ILE A 172 0.88 11.18 9.36
N GLY A 173 0.94 11.97 8.28
CA GLY A 173 0.57 11.51 6.94
C GLY A 173 1.32 10.25 6.50
N ALA A 174 2.60 10.12 6.85
CA ALA A 174 3.40 8.93 6.58
C ALA A 174 2.83 7.64 7.21
N LEU A 175 2.15 7.76 8.36
CA LEU A 175 1.52 6.62 9.04
C LEU A 175 0.41 5.98 8.20
N LYS A 176 -0.20 6.71 7.27
CA LYS A 176 -1.18 6.13 6.35
C LYS A 176 -0.55 5.02 5.52
N GLY A 177 0.66 5.25 4.98
CA GLY A 177 1.41 4.23 4.27
C GLY A 177 1.76 3.02 5.15
N LEU A 178 2.11 3.25 6.42
CA LEU A 178 2.39 2.20 7.39
C LEU A 178 1.13 1.34 7.66
N ILE A 179 -0.02 1.96 7.92
CA ILE A 179 -1.29 1.26 8.13
C ILE A 179 -1.65 0.38 6.91
N ARG A 180 -1.50 0.93 5.70
CA ARG A 180 -1.77 0.18 4.45
C ARG A 180 -0.90 -1.06 4.31
N VAL A 181 0.39 -0.97 4.65
CA VAL A 181 1.30 -2.13 4.58
C VAL A 181 1.01 -3.13 5.69
N LEU A 182 0.73 -2.68 6.91
CA LEU A 182 0.36 -3.57 8.03
C LEU A 182 -0.91 -4.38 7.76
N ALA A 183 -1.84 -3.85 6.96
CA ALA A 183 -3.05 -4.58 6.58
C ALA A 183 -2.74 -5.87 5.80
N TYR A 184 -1.59 -5.94 5.12
CA TYR A 184 -1.15 -7.12 4.38
C TYR A 184 -0.12 -7.95 5.16
N GLU A 185 0.87 -7.31 5.77
CA GLU A 185 1.94 -8.02 6.47
C GLU A 185 1.46 -8.65 7.78
N HIS A 186 0.58 -7.93 8.50
CA HIS A 186 0.07 -8.33 9.82
C HIS A 186 -1.44 -8.04 9.96
N PRO A 187 -2.30 -8.63 9.11
CA PRO A 187 -3.75 -8.35 9.11
C PRO A 187 -4.43 -8.63 10.46
N ALA A 188 -3.89 -9.58 11.22
CA ALA A 188 -4.41 -9.92 12.54
C ALA A 188 -4.31 -8.78 13.56
N LEU A 189 -3.38 -7.82 13.39
CA LEU A 189 -3.27 -6.63 14.23
C LEU A 189 -4.40 -5.64 13.99
N ARG A 190 -5.11 -5.73 12.86
CA ARG A 190 -6.19 -4.80 12.51
C ARG A 190 -5.78 -3.34 12.80
N ALA A 191 -4.57 -2.97 12.36
CA ALA A 191 -3.96 -1.68 12.64
C ALA A 191 -4.86 -0.52 12.17
N THR A 192 -5.10 0.44 13.04
CA THR A 192 -6.03 1.54 12.80
C THR A 192 -5.38 2.86 13.20
N LEU A 193 -5.43 3.87 12.32
CA LEU A 193 -5.03 5.25 12.63
C LEU A 193 -6.27 6.06 12.98
N VAL A 194 -6.29 6.66 14.16
CA VAL A 194 -7.37 7.52 14.65
C VAL A 194 -6.83 8.92 14.90
N ASP A 195 -7.31 9.90 14.13
CA ASP A 195 -6.93 11.29 14.29
C ASP A 195 -8.06 12.09 14.96
N LEU A 196 -7.81 12.62 16.14
CA LEU A 196 -8.76 13.37 16.95
C LEU A 196 -8.52 14.87 16.77
N ASP A 197 -9.59 15.69 16.79
CA ASP A 197 -9.43 17.14 16.81
C ASP A 197 -8.85 17.66 18.14
N MET A 198 -8.43 18.93 18.14
CA MET A 198 -7.82 19.58 19.31
C MET A 198 -8.80 20.00 20.40
N ALA A 199 -10.10 20.10 20.05
CA ALA A 199 -11.07 20.77 20.90
C ALA A 199 -11.55 19.92 22.08
N HIS A 200 -11.23 18.62 22.11
CA HIS A 200 -11.80 17.68 23.06
C HIS A 200 -10.75 16.81 23.73
N VAL A 201 -11.01 16.48 24.97
CA VAL A 201 -10.21 15.52 25.73
C VAL A 201 -10.32 14.13 25.06
N VAL A 202 -9.22 13.42 25.01
CA VAL A 202 -9.03 12.13 24.28
C VAL A 202 -9.99 11.01 24.72
N ASP A 203 -10.76 11.20 25.78
CA ASP A 203 -11.45 10.18 26.56
C ASP A 203 -12.64 9.46 25.86
N VAL A 204 -13.70 10.20 25.52
CA VAL A 204 -14.97 9.59 25.07
C VAL A 204 -14.88 9.05 23.63
N ARG A 205 -14.27 9.80 22.71
CA ARG A 205 -14.15 9.40 21.30
C ARG A 205 -13.20 8.24 21.13
N LEU A 206 -12.03 8.30 21.79
CA LEU A 206 -11.10 7.18 21.78
C LEU A 206 -11.74 5.93 22.40
N THR A 207 -12.39 6.05 23.56
CA THR A 207 -13.10 4.94 24.18
C THR A 207 -14.15 4.35 23.26
N THR A 208 -14.87 5.20 22.52
CA THR A 208 -15.85 4.75 21.51
C THR A 208 -15.17 3.96 20.40
N GLU A 209 -14.08 4.48 19.81
CA GLU A 209 -13.34 3.77 18.76
C GLU A 209 -12.77 2.43 19.23
N LEU A 210 -12.25 2.36 20.46
CA LEU A 210 -11.74 1.11 21.04
C LEU A 210 -12.84 0.05 21.23
N GLY A 211 -14.10 0.47 21.33
CA GLY A 211 -15.28 -0.40 21.43
C GLY A 211 -15.93 -0.75 20.10
N LEU A 212 -15.56 -0.10 18.98
CA LEU A 212 -16.15 -0.36 17.67
C LEU A 212 -15.59 -1.63 17.03
N SER A 213 -16.49 -2.45 16.48
CA SER A 213 -16.16 -3.69 15.77
C SER A 213 -15.85 -3.49 14.28
N GLY A 214 -15.92 -2.25 13.77
CA GLY A 214 -15.73 -1.92 12.35
C GLY A 214 -14.34 -2.28 11.78
N ASN A 215 -14.27 -2.34 10.45
CA ASN A 215 -13.07 -2.64 9.67
C ASN A 215 -12.46 -1.38 9.01
N ASP A 216 -12.80 -0.20 9.53
CA ASP A 216 -12.16 1.05 9.11
C ASP A 216 -10.74 1.12 9.67
N ASP A 217 -9.81 1.58 8.86
CA ASP A 217 -8.39 1.60 9.19
C ASP A 217 -7.80 3.01 9.33
N ILE A 218 -8.38 4.03 8.68
CA ILE A 218 -8.02 5.44 8.87
C ILE A 218 -9.28 6.25 9.16
N ILE A 219 -9.30 6.83 10.35
CA ILE A 219 -10.47 7.46 10.96
C ILE A 219 -10.09 8.85 11.45
N ALA A 220 -10.95 9.81 11.24
CA ALA A 220 -10.80 11.13 11.83
C ALA A 220 -12.09 11.58 12.53
N TRP A 221 -11.93 12.22 13.69
CA TRP A 221 -12.99 12.88 14.40
C TRP A 221 -12.82 14.40 14.31
N ARG A 222 -13.87 15.09 13.88
CA ARG A 222 -13.96 16.54 13.85
C ARG A 222 -15.29 16.95 14.49
N GLY A 223 -15.20 17.56 15.67
CA GLY A 223 -16.37 17.75 16.52
C GLY A 223 -17.03 16.40 16.84
N GLU A 224 -18.31 16.28 16.63
CA GLU A 224 -19.09 15.05 16.82
C GLU A 224 -19.11 14.16 15.56
N SER A 225 -18.46 14.60 14.48
CA SER A 225 -18.42 13.85 13.21
C SER A 225 -17.29 12.84 13.18
N ARG A 226 -17.64 11.58 13.04
CA ARG A 226 -16.72 10.50 12.68
C ARG A 226 -16.65 10.39 11.16
N THR A 227 -15.45 10.49 10.61
CA THR A 227 -15.17 10.31 9.18
C THR A 227 -14.16 9.21 8.97
N VAL A 228 -14.26 8.52 7.85
CA VAL A 228 -13.37 7.43 7.47
C VAL A 228 -12.86 7.66 6.06
N GLU A 229 -11.61 7.27 5.81
CA GLU A 229 -11.03 7.40 4.49
C GLU A 229 -11.48 6.24 3.59
N ARG A 230 -11.82 6.56 2.33
CA ARG A 230 -12.20 5.60 1.30
C ARG A 230 -11.45 5.88 0.00
N LEU A 231 -10.93 4.85 -0.63
CA LEU A 231 -10.39 4.94 -1.98
C LEU A 231 -11.54 4.89 -2.99
N SER A 232 -11.53 5.80 -3.95
CA SER A 232 -12.53 5.84 -4.99
C SER A 232 -11.92 6.28 -6.32
N ARG A 233 -12.62 6.05 -7.42
CA ARG A 233 -12.26 6.69 -8.68
C ARG A 233 -12.46 8.19 -8.58
N ALA A 234 -11.58 8.95 -9.23
CA ALA A 234 -11.65 10.41 -9.27
C ALA A 234 -11.99 10.89 -10.67
N THR A 235 -12.74 11.98 -10.72
CA THR A 235 -13.02 12.70 -11.97
C THR A 235 -12.00 13.81 -12.10
N VAL A 236 -11.35 13.88 -13.26
CA VAL A 236 -10.44 14.97 -13.59
C VAL A 236 -11.26 16.01 -14.37
N ALA A 237 -11.18 17.27 -13.96
CA ALA A 237 -11.77 18.36 -14.72
C ALA A 237 -11.13 18.42 -16.13
N ALA A 238 -11.88 18.89 -17.11
CA ALA A 238 -11.32 19.08 -18.45
C ALA A 238 -10.04 19.93 -18.37
N PRO A 239 -8.99 19.58 -19.13
CA PRO A 239 -7.71 20.27 -19.08
C PRO A 239 -7.91 21.78 -19.32
N GLN A 240 -7.18 22.59 -18.56
CA GLN A 240 -7.18 24.04 -18.73
C GLN A 240 -6.72 24.38 -20.15
N ARG A 241 -7.20 25.48 -20.68
CA ARG A 241 -6.87 25.93 -22.05
C ARG A 241 -5.44 26.48 -22.18
N ASP A 242 -4.83 26.91 -21.06
CA ASP A 242 -3.50 27.49 -21.05
C ASP A 242 -2.43 26.38 -21.00
N PRO A 243 -1.35 26.51 -21.80
CA PRO A 243 -0.28 25.53 -21.80
C PRO A 243 0.43 25.48 -20.44
N VAL A 244 0.57 24.29 -19.86
CA VAL A 244 1.26 24.05 -18.59
C VAL A 244 2.79 24.17 -18.69
N VAL A 245 3.33 24.15 -19.92
CA VAL A 245 4.75 24.35 -20.23
C VAL A 245 4.87 25.57 -21.16
N ARG A 246 5.81 26.48 -20.85
CA ARG A 246 5.96 27.74 -21.58
C ARG A 246 7.41 28.00 -21.98
N PRO A 247 7.66 28.59 -23.17
CA PRO A 247 9.02 28.79 -23.69
C PRO A 247 9.81 29.86 -22.94
N GLU A 248 9.15 30.80 -22.29
CA GLU A 248 9.79 31.84 -21.47
C GLU A 248 10.03 31.41 -20.00
N CYS A 249 9.97 30.11 -19.73
CA CYS A 249 10.09 29.57 -18.38
C CYS A 249 11.13 28.45 -18.29
N SER A 250 11.62 28.24 -17.08
CA SER A 250 12.49 27.12 -16.74
C SER A 250 11.80 26.12 -15.80
N TYR A 251 12.29 24.87 -15.83
CA TYR A 251 11.71 23.73 -15.12
C TYR A 251 12.80 22.86 -14.51
N ILE A 252 12.54 22.31 -13.31
CA ILE A 252 13.45 21.41 -12.61
C ILE A 252 12.83 20.00 -12.57
N VAL A 253 13.65 18.98 -12.86
CA VAL A 253 13.27 17.56 -12.71
C VAL A 253 14.34 16.84 -11.90
N THR A 254 14.04 16.42 -10.67
CA THR A 254 14.92 15.56 -9.90
C THR A 254 14.73 14.10 -10.27
N GLY A 255 15.78 13.29 -10.19
CA GLY A 255 15.74 11.96 -10.80
C GLY A 255 15.69 12.03 -12.34
N GLY A 256 16.04 13.19 -12.91
CA GLY A 256 15.85 13.56 -14.31
C GLY A 256 16.57 12.67 -15.32
N LEU A 257 17.67 12.00 -14.94
CA LEU A 257 18.38 11.04 -15.80
C LEU A 257 17.92 9.60 -15.60
N GLY A 258 16.93 9.35 -14.75
CA GLY A 258 16.26 8.06 -14.62
C GLY A 258 15.22 7.84 -15.74
N GLY A 259 14.70 6.60 -15.84
CA GLY A 259 13.75 6.26 -16.90
C GLY A 259 12.54 7.18 -16.98
N LEU A 260 11.84 7.38 -15.85
CA LEU A 260 10.70 8.30 -15.76
C LEU A 260 11.12 9.76 -15.95
N GLY A 261 12.24 10.16 -15.35
CA GLY A 261 12.78 11.52 -15.47
C GLY A 261 13.05 11.93 -16.93
N MET A 262 13.58 11.02 -17.74
CA MET A 262 13.85 11.26 -19.17
C MET A 262 12.55 11.36 -20.00
N VAL A 263 11.50 10.60 -19.64
CA VAL A 263 10.17 10.74 -20.30
C VAL A 263 9.58 12.12 -19.99
N VAL A 264 9.68 12.55 -18.72
CA VAL A 264 9.23 13.88 -18.28
C VAL A 264 10.05 15.00 -18.93
N ALA A 265 11.38 14.84 -19.00
CA ALA A 265 12.24 15.83 -19.67
C ALA A 265 11.87 16.00 -21.15
N ARG A 266 11.61 14.90 -21.85
CA ARG A 266 11.10 14.95 -23.23
C ARG A 266 9.76 15.68 -23.32
N TRP A 267 8.82 15.37 -22.44
CA TRP A 267 7.54 16.05 -22.39
C TRP A 267 7.68 17.56 -22.20
N LEU A 268 8.57 18.02 -21.32
CA LEU A 268 8.85 19.45 -21.14
C LEU A 268 9.42 20.09 -22.40
N VAL A 269 10.35 19.41 -23.06
CA VAL A 269 10.96 19.87 -24.32
C VAL A 269 9.94 19.88 -25.46
N ASP A 270 9.13 18.85 -25.58
CA ASP A 270 8.06 18.76 -26.59
C ASP A 270 6.97 19.82 -26.37
N GLY A 271 6.71 20.17 -25.10
CA GLY A 271 5.83 21.26 -24.67
C GLY A 271 6.43 22.65 -24.89
N GLY A 272 7.69 22.75 -25.33
CA GLY A 272 8.34 24.02 -25.66
C GLY A 272 9.00 24.72 -24.47
N ALA A 273 9.43 24.01 -23.44
CA ALA A 273 10.16 24.61 -22.31
C ALA A 273 11.39 25.39 -22.79
N GLY A 274 11.60 26.59 -22.28
CA GLY A 274 12.78 27.38 -22.59
C GLY A 274 14.06 26.78 -22.01
N ARG A 275 13.98 26.27 -20.79
CA ARG A 275 15.10 25.60 -20.11
C ARG A 275 14.62 24.46 -19.23
N VAL A 276 15.34 23.34 -19.22
CA VAL A 276 15.08 22.19 -18.35
C VAL A 276 16.33 21.83 -17.56
N VAL A 277 16.25 21.81 -16.23
CA VAL A 277 17.33 21.45 -15.33
C VAL A 277 17.08 20.05 -14.78
N LEU A 278 17.97 19.12 -15.12
CA LEU A 278 17.90 17.73 -14.72
C LEU A 278 18.86 17.46 -13.54
N ASN A 279 18.34 16.85 -12.48
CA ASN A 279 19.19 16.42 -11.36
C ASN A 279 19.33 14.90 -11.35
N SER A 280 20.53 14.42 -11.12
CA SER A 280 20.84 13.01 -10.86
C SER A 280 22.14 12.85 -10.09
N ARG A 281 22.26 11.74 -9.35
CA ARG A 281 23.52 11.33 -8.70
C ARG A 281 24.51 10.72 -9.69
N SER A 282 24.02 9.98 -10.66
CA SER A 282 24.81 9.19 -11.62
C SER A 282 24.60 9.67 -13.06
N ASP A 283 25.46 9.23 -13.96
CA ASP A 283 25.28 9.37 -15.39
C ASP A 283 24.09 8.55 -15.90
N PRO A 284 23.51 8.93 -17.07
CA PRO A 284 22.49 8.13 -17.70
C PRO A 284 23.03 6.71 -17.96
N GLY A 285 22.27 5.70 -17.57
CA GLY A 285 22.61 4.31 -17.86
C GLY A 285 22.61 4.03 -19.38
N ASN A 286 23.46 3.12 -19.82
CA ASN A 286 23.47 2.65 -21.21
C ASN A 286 22.11 2.02 -21.56
N GLY A 287 21.52 2.42 -22.69
CA GLY A 287 20.28 1.85 -23.22
C GLY A 287 19.00 2.65 -22.90
N GLN A 288 19.10 3.91 -22.50
CA GLN A 288 17.95 4.78 -22.36
C GLN A 288 17.34 5.14 -23.74
N PRO A 289 16.00 5.17 -23.88
CA PRO A 289 15.32 5.41 -25.17
C PRO A 289 15.48 6.83 -25.72
N THR A 290 15.95 7.78 -24.87
CA THR A 290 16.17 9.17 -25.26
C THR A 290 17.58 9.56 -24.85
N SER A 291 18.39 10.05 -25.76
CA SER A 291 19.70 10.61 -25.45
C SER A 291 19.55 12.06 -24.97
N LEU A 292 20.43 12.51 -24.07
CA LEU A 292 20.51 13.93 -23.72
C LEU A 292 20.75 14.81 -24.95
N ALA A 293 21.56 14.33 -25.90
CA ALA A 293 21.84 15.05 -27.14
C ALA A 293 20.58 15.35 -27.98
N ASP A 294 19.57 14.44 -27.96
CA ASP A 294 18.30 14.67 -28.64
C ASP A 294 17.47 15.77 -27.99
N LEU A 295 17.57 15.91 -26.66
CA LEU A 295 16.89 16.98 -25.91
C LEU A 295 17.62 18.32 -26.10
N ASP A 296 18.95 18.36 -25.99
CA ASP A 296 19.79 19.56 -26.15
C ASP A 296 19.61 20.24 -27.51
N SER A 297 19.26 19.50 -28.54
CA SER A 297 19.01 20.07 -29.87
C SER A 297 17.74 20.92 -29.97
N ARG A 298 16.83 20.83 -28.96
CA ARG A 298 15.46 21.37 -29.00
C ARG A 298 15.12 22.33 -27.87
N ALA A 299 15.83 22.26 -26.75
CA ALA A 299 15.67 23.13 -25.58
C ALA A 299 17.03 23.25 -24.86
N GLU A 300 17.18 24.27 -24.03
CA GLU A 300 18.37 24.43 -23.21
C GLU A 300 18.32 23.48 -22.03
N ILE A 301 19.19 22.47 -22.02
CA ILE A 301 19.29 21.46 -20.97
C ILE A 301 20.50 21.74 -20.08
N ALA A 302 20.28 21.80 -18.77
CA ALA A 302 21.34 21.83 -17.78
C ALA A 302 21.28 20.58 -16.89
N VAL A 303 22.45 20.02 -16.56
CA VAL A 303 22.54 18.86 -15.65
C VAL A 303 23.27 19.25 -14.39
N VAL A 304 22.58 19.17 -13.25
CA VAL A 304 23.16 19.42 -11.92
C VAL A 304 23.37 18.09 -11.21
N ARG A 305 24.63 17.72 -11.01
CA ARG A 305 25.03 16.49 -10.32
C ARG A 305 24.98 16.65 -8.81
N GLY A 306 24.49 15.61 -8.13
CA GLY A 306 24.50 15.49 -6.69
C GLY A 306 23.23 14.85 -6.14
N ASP A 307 23.29 14.45 -4.87
CA ASP A 307 22.10 14.01 -4.15
C ASP A 307 21.24 15.23 -3.83
N VAL A 308 19.99 15.24 -4.26
CA VAL A 308 19.06 16.35 -4.04
C VAL A 308 18.82 16.63 -2.55
N ALA A 309 19.04 15.64 -1.70
CA ALA A 309 18.95 15.80 -0.24
C ALA A 309 20.19 16.46 0.37
N ALA A 310 21.32 16.49 -0.35
CA ALA A 310 22.54 17.10 0.17
C ALA A 310 22.45 18.63 0.14
N THR A 311 22.98 19.25 1.21
CA THR A 311 23.03 20.71 1.36
C THR A 311 23.64 21.37 0.14
N GLY A 312 23.02 22.44 -0.37
CA GLY A 312 23.49 23.22 -1.51
C GLY A 312 23.12 22.65 -2.88
N VAL A 313 22.59 21.43 -2.99
CA VAL A 313 22.21 20.86 -4.29
C VAL A 313 20.90 21.48 -4.79
N ALA A 314 19.90 21.61 -3.94
CA ALA A 314 18.63 22.23 -4.31
C ALA A 314 18.81 23.71 -4.72
N GLU A 315 19.68 24.45 -4.02
CA GLU A 315 20.05 25.83 -4.36
C GLU A 315 20.73 25.90 -5.73
N ARG A 316 21.68 24.96 -6.04
CA ARG A 316 22.31 24.90 -7.37
C ARG A 316 21.30 24.59 -8.48
N LEU A 317 20.29 23.76 -8.20
CA LEU A 317 19.21 23.50 -9.17
C LEU A 317 18.44 24.76 -9.52
N VAL A 318 18.05 25.54 -8.51
CA VAL A 318 17.35 26.81 -8.72
C VAL A 318 18.27 27.83 -9.43
N THR A 319 19.52 27.96 -9.00
CA THR A 319 20.50 28.84 -9.66
C THR A 319 20.65 28.47 -11.14
N ALA A 320 20.81 27.18 -11.45
CA ALA A 320 20.91 26.73 -12.83
C ALA A 320 19.61 26.97 -13.62
N ALA A 321 18.42 26.90 -12.99
CA ALA A 321 17.17 27.18 -13.65
C ALA A 321 17.01 28.65 -14.02
N GLU A 322 17.50 29.56 -13.17
CA GLU A 322 17.39 31.02 -13.32
C GLU A 322 18.61 31.66 -14.02
N GLU A 323 19.68 30.89 -14.32
CA GLU A 323 20.94 31.38 -14.88
C GLU A 323 20.77 32.17 -16.19
N THR A 324 19.81 31.78 -17.01
CA THR A 324 19.54 32.44 -18.32
C THR A 324 18.56 33.61 -18.23
N GLY A 325 18.10 33.96 -17.00
CA GLY A 325 17.11 34.99 -16.78
C GLY A 325 15.66 34.52 -16.96
N LEU A 326 15.46 33.23 -17.29
CA LEU A 326 14.12 32.64 -17.35
C LEU A 326 13.61 32.35 -15.92
N PRO A 327 12.36 32.71 -15.58
CA PRO A 327 11.80 32.41 -14.27
C PRO A 327 11.55 30.91 -14.11
N LEU A 328 11.90 30.37 -12.93
CA LEU A 328 11.50 29.02 -12.55
C LEU A 328 9.99 28.97 -12.32
N ARG A 329 9.28 28.10 -13.06
CA ARG A 329 7.80 27.98 -12.98
C ARG A 329 7.30 26.59 -12.61
N GLY A 330 8.11 25.55 -12.82
CA GLY A 330 7.69 24.21 -12.49
C GLY A 330 8.79 23.34 -11.90
N VAL A 331 8.40 22.48 -10.96
CA VAL A 331 9.30 21.51 -10.30
C VAL A 331 8.64 20.13 -10.31
N ILE A 332 9.36 19.13 -10.81
CA ILE A 332 8.97 17.73 -10.66
C ILE A 332 10.00 17.00 -9.79
N HIS A 333 9.53 16.51 -8.65
CA HIS A 333 10.33 15.69 -7.74
C HIS A 333 10.08 14.20 -8.00
N ALA A 334 10.94 13.58 -8.82
CA ALA A 334 10.85 12.16 -9.17
C ALA A 334 12.03 11.32 -8.64
N ALA A 335 12.89 11.89 -7.80
CA ALA A 335 13.98 11.14 -7.16
C ALA A 335 13.41 10.09 -6.19
N ALA A 336 13.85 8.83 -6.34
CA ALA A 336 13.43 7.72 -5.51
C ALA A 336 14.46 6.58 -5.50
N VAL A 337 14.42 5.81 -4.43
CA VAL A 337 15.08 4.50 -4.29
C VAL A 337 14.03 3.55 -3.72
N ILE A 338 13.99 2.33 -4.23
CA ILE A 338 13.19 1.24 -3.68
C ILE A 338 14.14 0.30 -2.96
N ASP A 339 13.83 -0.03 -1.72
CA ASP A 339 14.55 -1.00 -0.90
C ASP A 339 13.50 -1.83 -0.17
N ASP A 340 13.35 -3.09 -0.58
CA ASP A 340 12.29 -3.97 -0.13
C ASP A 340 12.66 -4.64 1.20
N GLY A 341 11.72 -4.68 2.13
CA GLY A 341 11.85 -5.33 3.43
C GLY A 341 10.56 -5.24 4.23
N LEU A 342 10.26 -6.26 5.02
CA LEU A 342 9.10 -6.28 5.91
C LEU A 342 9.22 -5.17 6.98
N LEU A 343 8.12 -4.55 7.35
CA LEU A 343 8.05 -3.51 8.38
C LEU A 343 8.66 -3.97 9.71
N ALA A 344 8.38 -5.21 10.12
CA ALA A 344 8.94 -5.77 11.35
C ALA A 344 10.48 -5.86 11.34
N ASN A 345 11.12 -5.87 10.16
CA ASN A 345 12.57 -5.96 9.98
C ASN A 345 13.21 -4.62 9.56
N LEU A 346 12.42 -3.53 9.58
CA LEU A 346 12.90 -2.23 9.13
C LEU A 346 14.03 -1.72 10.01
N SER A 347 15.20 -1.48 9.41
CA SER A 347 16.34 -0.84 10.06
C SER A 347 16.39 0.66 9.73
N ARG A 348 17.15 1.42 10.53
CA ARG A 348 17.38 2.85 10.28
C ARG A 348 18.02 3.06 8.91
N GLU A 349 19.04 2.28 8.58
CA GLU A 349 19.77 2.38 7.31
C GLU A 349 18.86 2.04 6.12
N GLY A 350 17.96 1.04 6.25
CA GLY A 350 16.97 0.69 5.23
C GLY A 350 15.99 1.84 5.00
N LEU A 351 15.49 2.43 6.09
CA LEU A 351 14.59 3.57 6.02
C LEU A 351 15.29 4.78 5.37
N GLU A 352 16.51 5.14 5.81
CA GLU A 352 17.27 6.27 5.29
C GLU A 352 17.59 6.14 3.80
N ARG A 353 17.93 4.94 3.31
CA ARG A 353 18.19 4.72 1.87
C ARG A 353 17.00 5.12 1.00
N VAL A 354 15.78 4.84 1.46
CA VAL A 354 14.53 5.17 0.74
C VAL A 354 14.13 6.63 0.96
N TRP A 355 14.23 7.12 2.20
CA TRP A 355 13.71 8.42 2.61
C TRP A 355 14.60 9.59 2.20
N THR A 356 15.91 9.41 2.15
CA THR A 356 16.85 10.48 1.78
C THR A 356 16.51 11.08 0.42
N PRO A 357 16.49 10.33 -0.69
CA PRO A 357 16.19 10.94 -1.99
C PRO A 357 14.75 11.46 -2.09
N LYS A 358 13.78 10.82 -1.45
CA LYS A 358 12.35 11.15 -1.59
C LYS A 358 11.90 12.23 -0.61
N VAL A 359 12.10 12.01 0.69
CA VAL A 359 11.58 12.89 1.74
C VAL A 359 12.52 14.07 1.97
N ALA A 360 13.81 13.81 2.25
CA ALA A 360 14.76 14.90 2.45
C ALA A 360 14.94 15.73 1.18
N GLY A 361 14.97 15.09 -0.01
CA GLY A 361 15.00 15.81 -1.28
C GLY A 361 13.79 16.70 -1.50
N ALA A 362 12.57 16.24 -1.15
CA ALA A 362 11.36 17.06 -1.22
C ALA A 362 11.39 18.26 -0.27
N LEU A 363 11.90 18.06 0.96
CA LEU A 363 12.05 19.14 1.94
C LEU A 363 13.03 20.20 1.43
N ARG A 364 14.22 19.82 0.94
CA ARG A 364 15.19 20.77 0.39
C ARG A 364 14.62 21.55 -0.81
N LEU A 365 13.90 20.87 -1.70
CA LEU A 365 13.21 21.54 -2.81
C LEU A 365 12.12 22.50 -2.31
N HIS A 366 11.37 22.11 -1.29
CA HIS A 366 10.38 22.98 -0.67
C HIS A 366 11.03 24.25 -0.13
N GLU A 367 12.08 24.13 0.71
CA GLU A 367 12.79 25.26 1.31
C GLU A 367 13.22 26.31 0.26
N VAL A 368 13.86 25.86 -0.83
CA VAL A 368 14.40 26.77 -1.86
C VAL A 368 13.34 27.31 -2.81
N THR A 369 12.15 26.71 -2.88
CA THR A 369 11.09 27.09 -3.83
C THR A 369 9.85 27.72 -3.17
N ALA A 370 9.74 27.71 -1.84
CA ALA A 370 8.56 28.24 -1.14
C ALA A 370 8.32 29.75 -1.39
N SER A 371 9.38 30.53 -1.60
CA SER A 371 9.30 31.95 -1.88
C SER A 371 9.16 32.30 -3.38
N ARG A 372 9.17 31.29 -4.27
CA ARG A 372 9.12 31.50 -5.72
C ARG A 372 7.71 31.38 -6.27
N GLN A 373 7.42 32.16 -7.30
CA GLN A 373 6.13 32.11 -7.99
C GLN A 373 6.12 30.94 -8.98
N LEU A 374 5.94 29.73 -8.46
CA LEU A 374 5.74 28.55 -9.29
C LEU A 374 4.30 28.50 -9.83
N ASP A 375 4.14 27.93 -11.03
CA ASP A 375 2.82 27.56 -11.54
C ASP A 375 2.41 26.18 -10.97
N TRP A 376 3.38 25.28 -10.81
CA TRP A 376 3.17 23.95 -10.24
C TRP A 376 4.41 23.38 -9.57
N TRP A 377 4.19 22.55 -8.57
CA TRP A 377 5.18 21.71 -7.90
C TRP A 377 4.62 20.29 -7.80
N VAL A 378 5.22 19.34 -8.48
CA VAL A 378 4.69 17.97 -8.58
C VAL A 378 5.59 16.98 -7.87
N GLY A 379 5.01 16.27 -6.88
CA GLY A 379 5.64 15.12 -6.24
C GLY A 379 5.25 13.83 -6.96
N PHE A 380 6.24 13.09 -7.48
CA PHE A 380 6.01 11.74 -7.99
C PHE A 380 5.94 10.78 -6.81
N SER A 381 4.75 10.48 -6.38
CA SER A 381 4.40 9.51 -5.36
C SER A 381 4.17 8.12 -5.98
N SER A 382 3.54 7.21 -5.26
CA SER A 382 3.31 5.84 -5.71
C SER A 382 1.96 5.30 -5.24
N MET A 383 1.35 4.44 -6.03
CA MET A 383 0.19 3.65 -5.60
C MET A 383 0.47 2.84 -4.33
N ALA A 384 1.74 2.59 -3.98
CA ALA A 384 2.11 1.95 -2.73
C ALA A 384 1.65 2.72 -1.48
N SER A 385 1.53 4.07 -1.53
CA SER A 385 0.98 4.86 -0.42
C SER A 385 -0.53 4.75 -0.29
N LEU A 386 -1.24 4.51 -1.40
CA LEU A 386 -2.70 4.38 -1.43
C LEU A 386 -3.17 2.94 -1.20
N LEU A 387 -2.55 1.98 -1.89
CA LEU A 387 -2.97 0.58 -1.83
C LEU A 387 -2.26 -0.21 -0.73
N GLY A 388 -1.09 0.25 -0.29
CA GLY A 388 -0.12 -0.58 0.43
C GLY A 388 0.65 -1.49 -0.55
N SER A 389 1.82 -1.96 -0.11
CA SER A 389 2.63 -2.92 -0.84
C SER A 389 3.42 -3.76 0.17
N PRO A 390 3.12 -5.05 0.31
CA PRO A 390 3.86 -5.91 1.23
C PRO A 390 5.36 -5.90 0.91
N GLY A 391 6.20 -5.78 1.93
CA GLY A 391 7.64 -5.68 1.77
C GLY A 391 8.16 -4.30 1.36
N GLN A 392 7.29 -3.29 1.20
CA GLN A 392 7.67 -1.94 0.80
C GLN A 392 7.28 -0.88 1.85
N GLY A 393 7.34 -1.23 3.14
CA GLY A 393 6.90 -0.34 4.22
C GLY A 393 7.59 1.01 4.23
N ALA A 394 8.93 1.05 4.11
CA ALA A 394 9.69 2.31 4.03
C ALA A 394 9.25 3.16 2.82
N TYR A 395 9.03 2.53 1.67
CA TYR A 395 8.64 3.19 0.44
C TYR A 395 7.21 3.73 0.49
N ALA A 396 6.26 2.94 0.99
CA ALA A 396 4.87 3.38 1.19
C ALA A 396 4.78 4.58 2.15
N CYS A 397 5.49 4.54 3.27
CA CYS A 397 5.57 5.64 4.22
C CYS A 397 6.19 6.91 3.62
N ALA A 398 7.28 6.79 2.84
CA ALA A 398 7.93 7.93 2.19
C ALA A 398 7.02 8.62 1.17
N ASN A 399 6.25 7.84 0.39
CA ASN A 399 5.29 8.37 -0.57
C ASN A 399 4.07 9.00 0.14
N ALA A 400 3.53 8.37 1.20
CA ALA A 400 2.45 8.95 1.99
C ALA A 400 2.88 10.25 2.71
N TRP A 401 4.14 10.35 3.12
CA TRP A 401 4.73 11.58 3.64
C TRP A 401 4.75 12.68 2.56
N LEU A 402 5.18 12.33 1.33
CA LEU A 402 5.20 13.27 0.19
C LEU A 402 3.79 13.75 -0.16
N ASP A 403 2.80 12.85 -0.15
CA ASP A 403 1.39 13.18 -0.36
C ASP A 403 0.91 14.21 0.68
N ALA A 404 1.30 14.04 1.94
CA ALA A 404 0.95 14.95 3.03
C ALA A 404 1.69 16.29 2.95
N LEU A 405 2.96 16.32 2.52
CA LEU A 405 3.67 17.57 2.24
C LEU A 405 2.97 18.37 1.14
N VAL A 406 2.51 17.71 0.09
CA VAL A 406 1.75 18.36 -0.99
C VAL A 406 0.44 18.96 -0.47
N ALA A 407 -0.30 18.22 0.35
CA ALA A 407 -1.52 18.72 0.98
C ALA A 407 -1.22 19.96 1.88
N TRP A 408 -0.17 19.87 2.68
CA TRP A 408 0.28 20.99 3.52
C TRP A 408 0.69 22.21 2.70
N ARG A 409 1.43 22.02 1.58
CA ARG A 409 1.80 23.12 0.68
C ARG A 409 0.56 23.83 0.13
N ARG A 410 -0.45 23.09 -0.33
CA ARG A 410 -1.70 23.67 -0.84
C ARG A 410 -2.47 24.42 0.23
N ALA A 411 -2.62 23.84 1.43
CA ALA A 411 -3.26 24.51 2.56
C ALA A 411 -2.50 25.80 3.00
N SER A 412 -1.17 25.85 2.73
CA SER A 412 -0.33 27.02 2.93
C SER A 412 -0.35 28.02 1.75
N GLY A 413 -1.19 27.81 0.74
CA GLY A 413 -1.31 28.69 -0.44
C GLY A 413 -0.20 28.49 -1.48
N LEU A 414 0.59 27.42 -1.40
CA LEU A 414 1.65 27.11 -2.35
C LEU A 414 1.16 26.09 -3.38
N PRO A 415 1.45 26.28 -4.69
CA PRO A 415 1.04 25.31 -5.70
C PRO A 415 1.73 23.98 -5.47
N ALA A 416 0.96 22.88 -5.46
CA ALA A 416 1.49 21.52 -5.39
C ALA A 416 0.47 20.48 -5.83
N ALA A 417 0.95 19.35 -6.39
CA ALA A 417 0.18 18.16 -6.69
C ALA A 417 1.02 16.90 -6.42
N ALA A 418 0.41 15.84 -5.90
CA ALA A 418 1.02 14.54 -5.78
C ALA A 418 0.40 13.57 -6.81
N ILE A 419 1.24 12.85 -7.54
CA ILE A 419 0.78 11.82 -8.45
C ILE A 419 1.29 10.47 -7.95
N ASN A 420 0.37 9.62 -7.51
CA ASN A 420 0.66 8.28 -7.01
C ASN A 420 0.68 7.31 -8.18
N TRP A 421 1.86 7.15 -8.78
CA TRP A 421 2.04 6.34 -9.98
C TRP A 421 1.91 4.84 -9.70
N GLY A 422 1.18 4.15 -10.57
CA GLY A 422 1.31 2.71 -10.78
C GLY A 422 2.61 2.38 -11.52
N GLN A 423 2.78 1.10 -11.85
CA GLN A 423 3.94 0.62 -12.62
C GLN A 423 3.89 1.15 -14.05
N TRP A 424 5.01 1.68 -14.56
CA TRP A 424 5.15 2.06 -15.97
C TRP A 424 5.79 0.91 -16.77
N SER A 425 5.33 0.71 -18.00
CA SER A 425 5.99 -0.20 -18.95
C SER A 425 7.29 0.42 -19.46
N ASP A 426 8.26 -0.43 -19.74
CA ASP A 426 9.54 -0.11 -20.42
C ASP A 426 10.46 0.89 -19.69
N VAL A 427 10.00 1.60 -18.69
CA VAL A 427 10.76 2.64 -17.96
C VAL A 427 10.59 2.51 -16.44
N GLY A 428 11.59 2.99 -15.69
CA GLY A 428 11.59 3.03 -14.23
C GLY A 428 12.14 1.79 -13.54
N VAL A 429 12.21 1.86 -12.20
CA VAL A 429 12.80 0.81 -11.35
C VAL A 429 11.87 -0.41 -11.21
N ALA A 430 10.57 -0.21 -11.38
CA ALA A 430 9.54 -1.23 -11.20
C ALA A 430 9.40 -2.24 -12.35
N ARG A 431 10.32 -2.27 -13.30
CA ARG A 431 10.29 -3.23 -14.44
C ARG A 431 10.21 -4.70 -14.02
N SER A 432 10.78 -5.02 -12.85
CA SER A 432 10.85 -6.40 -12.34
C SER A 432 9.76 -6.72 -11.30
N LEU A 433 8.99 -5.73 -10.84
CA LEU A 433 7.93 -5.92 -9.86
C LEU A 433 6.65 -6.32 -10.60
N THR A 434 6.43 -7.60 -10.76
CA THR A 434 5.16 -8.14 -11.27
C THR A 434 4.14 -8.14 -10.14
N LEU A 435 3.62 -6.97 -9.77
CA LEU A 435 2.38 -6.90 -9.00
C LEU A 435 1.26 -7.32 -9.93
N SER A 436 0.74 -8.51 -9.77
CA SER A 436 -0.33 -9.08 -10.60
C SER A 436 -1.62 -8.25 -10.60
N VAL A 437 -1.75 -7.32 -9.65
CA VAL A 437 -2.93 -6.46 -9.46
C VAL A 437 -2.90 -5.14 -10.24
N LEU A 438 -1.74 -4.73 -10.75
CA LEU A 438 -1.59 -3.52 -11.56
C LEU A 438 -1.05 -3.88 -12.94
N ASP A 439 -1.79 -3.55 -14.00
CA ASP A 439 -1.23 -3.59 -15.33
C ASP A 439 -0.32 -2.37 -15.56
N PRO A 440 0.79 -2.50 -16.31
CA PRO A 440 1.68 -1.38 -16.57
C PRO A 440 1.00 -0.24 -17.35
N ILE A 441 1.37 0.99 -17.04
CA ILE A 441 0.97 2.21 -17.74
C ILE A 441 1.97 2.46 -18.88
N ALA A 442 1.48 2.64 -20.11
CA ALA A 442 2.35 3.05 -21.21
C ALA A 442 2.86 4.49 -21.01
N PRO A 443 4.10 4.83 -21.45
CA PRO A 443 4.63 6.18 -21.28
C PRO A 443 3.71 7.28 -21.82
N ALA A 444 3.05 7.05 -22.96
CA ALA A 444 2.09 8.01 -23.52
C ALA A 444 0.86 8.22 -22.61
N GLU A 445 0.32 7.15 -22.02
CA GLU A 445 -0.80 7.25 -21.07
C GLU A 445 -0.39 7.97 -19.78
N GLY A 446 0.86 7.77 -19.34
CA GLY A 446 1.40 8.46 -18.18
C GLY A 446 1.56 9.96 -18.42
N ILE A 447 2.01 10.37 -19.60
CA ILE A 447 2.11 11.79 -19.98
C ILE A 447 0.73 12.42 -20.12
N GLU A 448 -0.24 11.75 -20.74
CA GLU A 448 -1.63 12.21 -20.81
C GLU A 448 -2.20 12.50 -19.41
N ALA A 449 -1.96 11.60 -18.46
CA ALA A 449 -2.37 11.78 -17.08
C ALA A 449 -1.62 12.94 -16.40
N LEU A 450 -0.30 13.06 -16.62
CA LEU A 450 0.52 14.15 -16.09
C LEU A 450 -0.01 15.51 -16.55
N GLU A 451 -0.25 15.70 -17.83
CA GLU A 451 -0.78 16.95 -18.40
C GLU A 451 -2.13 17.34 -17.80
N SER A 452 -3.02 16.34 -17.69
CA SER A 452 -4.36 16.57 -17.13
C SER A 452 -4.34 16.91 -15.65
N LEU A 453 -3.38 16.38 -14.88
CA LEU A 453 -3.29 16.58 -13.44
C LEU A 453 -2.51 17.83 -13.06
N VAL A 454 -1.46 18.19 -13.81
CA VAL A 454 -0.64 19.39 -13.53
C VAL A 454 -1.44 20.68 -13.70
N GLY A 455 -2.35 20.73 -14.68
CA GLY A 455 -3.25 21.85 -14.89
C GLY A 455 -4.56 21.80 -14.08
N GLY A 456 -4.75 20.76 -13.25
CA GLY A 456 -6.00 20.51 -12.54
C GLY A 456 -6.00 20.96 -11.07
N ASP A 457 -7.16 20.81 -10.42
CA ASP A 457 -7.39 21.22 -9.03
C ASP A 457 -7.11 20.08 -8.01
N LEU A 458 -6.83 18.86 -8.47
CA LEU A 458 -6.59 17.75 -7.56
C LEU A 458 -5.27 17.92 -6.79
N THR A 459 -5.35 17.85 -5.47
CA THR A 459 -4.17 17.86 -4.60
C THR A 459 -3.37 16.60 -4.75
N ARG A 460 -4.06 15.46 -4.92
CA ARG A 460 -3.46 14.14 -5.09
C ARG A 460 -4.28 13.34 -6.11
N ALA A 461 -3.60 12.52 -6.89
CA ALA A 461 -4.24 11.57 -7.79
C ALA A 461 -3.42 10.28 -7.94
N GLY A 462 -4.04 9.15 -7.68
CA GLY A 462 -3.50 7.84 -8.07
C GLY A 462 -3.69 7.64 -9.57
N VAL A 463 -2.64 7.21 -10.28
CA VAL A 463 -2.72 6.88 -11.71
C VAL A 463 -2.30 5.42 -11.88
N ALA A 464 -3.25 4.55 -12.15
CA ALA A 464 -3.00 3.12 -12.24
C ALA A 464 -4.01 2.38 -13.13
N ARG A 465 -3.56 1.29 -13.74
CA ARG A 465 -4.42 0.30 -14.39
C ARG A 465 -4.72 -0.82 -13.40
N LEU A 466 -5.58 -0.53 -12.41
CA LEU A 466 -5.91 -1.45 -11.32
C LEU A 466 -6.85 -2.56 -11.82
N ARG A 467 -6.46 -3.79 -11.57
CA ARG A 467 -7.23 -5.01 -11.84
C ARG A 467 -7.93 -5.43 -10.56
N LEU A 468 -9.14 -4.90 -10.35
CA LEU A 468 -9.95 -5.17 -9.15
C LEU A 468 -10.24 -6.66 -8.98
N ASP A 469 -10.52 -7.36 -10.08
CA ASP A 469 -10.70 -8.82 -10.13
C ASP A 469 -9.49 -9.57 -9.55
N ARG A 470 -8.28 -9.20 -9.97
CA ARG A 470 -7.05 -9.81 -9.46
C ARG A 470 -6.70 -9.33 -8.06
N ALA A 471 -6.99 -8.09 -7.72
CA ALA A 471 -6.73 -7.54 -6.40
C ALA A 471 -7.56 -8.27 -5.33
N ALA A 472 -8.85 -8.48 -5.55
CA ALA A 472 -9.72 -9.24 -4.66
C ALA A 472 -9.29 -10.72 -4.54
N ALA A 473 -8.82 -11.33 -5.66
CA ALA A 473 -8.34 -12.69 -5.65
C ALA A 473 -6.99 -12.86 -4.94
N ALA A 474 -6.04 -11.93 -5.16
CA ALA A 474 -4.70 -12.02 -4.58
C ALA A 474 -4.63 -11.56 -3.11
N PHE A 475 -5.54 -10.70 -2.71
CA PHE A 475 -5.60 -10.10 -1.36
C PHE A 475 -7.04 -10.09 -0.84
N PRO A 476 -7.55 -11.23 -0.32
CA PRO A 476 -8.90 -11.32 0.24
C PRO A 476 -9.16 -10.31 1.36
N GLU A 477 -8.09 -9.86 2.04
CA GLU A 477 -8.12 -8.85 3.08
C GLU A 477 -8.69 -7.51 2.57
N ILE A 478 -8.54 -7.21 1.27
CA ILE A 478 -9.08 -5.99 0.63
C ILE A 478 -10.61 -5.92 0.79
N SER A 479 -11.30 -7.04 0.56
CA SER A 479 -12.76 -7.10 0.68
C SER A 479 -13.25 -6.87 2.11
N GLY A 480 -12.40 -7.15 3.11
CA GLY A 480 -12.68 -6.93 4.52
C GLY A 480 -12.37 -5.51 5.03
N LEU A 481 -11.61 -4.71 4.26
CA LEU A 481 -11.22 -3.36 4.67
C LEU A 481 -12.22 -2.32 4.17
N GLY A 482 -12.79 -1.54 5.09
CA GLY A 482 -13.72 -0.46 4.75
C GLY A 482 -13.14 0.55 3.76
N TYR A 483 -11.83 0.73 3.74
CA TYR A 483 -11.12 1.61 2.80
C TYR A 483 -11.41 1.31 1.33
N PHE A 484 -11.53 0.04 0.97
CA PHE A 484 -11.79 -0.40 -0.40
C PHE A 484 -13.28 -0.60 -0.72
N ALA A 485 -14.20 -0.32 0.22
CA ALA A 485 -15.62 -0.62 0.08
C ALA A 485 -16.22 -0.14 -1.25
N ARG A 486 -15.89 1.09 -1.70
CA ARG A 486 -16.39 1.63 -2.98
C ARG A 486 -15.88 0.87 -4.20
N LEU A 487 -14.65 0.37 -4.16
CA LEU A 487 -14.08 -0.42 -5.26
C LEU A 487 -14.61 -1.86 -5.24
N VAL A 488 -14.91 -2.39 -4.06
CA VAL A 488 -15.57 -3.70 -3.91
C VAL A 488 -17.00 -3.62 -4.44
N GLU A 489 -17.77 -2.57 -4.11
CA GLU A 489 -19.10 -2.33 -4.68
C GLU A 489 -19.06 -2.22 -6.21
N GLU A 490 -18.02 -1.57 -6.79
CA GLU A 490 -17.80 -1.52 -8.24
C GLU A 490 -17.53 -2.92 -8.82
N LEU A 491 -16.73 -3.75 -8.11
CA LEU A 491 -16.44 -5.11 -8.52
C LEU A 491 -17.69 -5.99 -8.47
N ASP A 492 -18.47 -5.91 -7.40
CA ASP A 492 -19.71 -6.67 -7.22
C ASP A 492 -20.73 -6.31 -8.32
N ALA A 493 -20.87 -5.02 -8.64
CA ALA A 493 -21.72 -4.55 -9.74
C ALA A 493 -21.28 -5.06 -11.13
N LEU A 494 -19.97 -5.31 -11.32
CA LEU A 494 -19.42 -5.92 -12.54
C LEU A 494 -19.50 -7.45 -12.52
N SER A 495 -19.63 -8.04 -11.32
CA SER A 495 -19.62 -9.50 -11.07
C SER A 495 -21.03 -10.11 -11.02
N ASP A 496 -22.07 -9.37 -11.35
CA ASP A 496 -23.46 -9.91 -11.46
C ASP A 496 -23.59 -11.15 -12.37
N GLY A 497 -22.46 -11.77 -12.74
CA GLY A 497 -22.29 -13.00 -13.48
C GLY A 497 -21.26 -13.99 -12.91
N ASP A 498 -20.70 -13.80 -11.72
CA ASP A 498 -19.88 -14.84 -11.07
C ASP A 498 -20.81 -15.87 -10.41
N ASP A 499 -21.05 -16.98 -11.11
CA ASP A 499 -21.86 -18.14 -10.67
C ASP A 499 -21.23 -18.90 -9.49
N TRP A 500 -20.45 -18.23 -8.59
CA TRP A 500 -19.95 -18.89 -7.41
C TRP A 500 -21.04 -19.01 -6.33
N PRO A 501 -21.60 -20.20 -6.11
CA PRO A 501 -22.74 -20.40 -5.22
C PRO A 501 -22.36 -20.38 -3.72
N GLY A 502 -21.06 -20.26 -3.41
CA GLY A 502 -20.54 -20.37 -2.05
C GLY A 502 -20.34 -21.82 -1.57
N PRO A 503 -19.64 -22.00 -0.42
CA PRO A 503 -19.31 -23.34 0.08
C PRO A 503 -20.54 -24.16 0.51
N ASP A 504 -21.62 -23.50 0.92
CA ASP A 504 -22.83 -24.22 1.37
C ASP A 504 -23.60 -24.87 0.20
N ALA A 505 -23.61 -24.22 -0.95
CA ALA A 505 -24.24 -24.78 -2.14
C ALA A 505 -23.49 -25.99 -2.74
N LEU A 506 -22.19 -26.14 -2.45
CA LEU A 506 -21.41 -27.33 -2.86
C LEU A 506 -21.96 -28.62 -2.24
N ARG A 507 -22.63 -28.53 -1.09
CA ARG A 507 -23.24 -29.69 -0.41
C ARG A 507 -24.49 -30.23 -1.11
N GLU A 508 -25.08 -29.41 -2.01
CA GLU A 508 -26.26 -29.78 -2.80
C GLU A 508 -25.88 -30.41 -4.15
N LEU A 509 -24.60 -30.34 -4.53
CA LEU A 509 -24.08 -30.91 -5.77
C LEU A 509 -23.70 -32.38 -5.59
N ASP A 510 -23.71 -33.14 -6.67
CA ASP A 510 -23.10 -34.46 -6.66
C ASP A 510 -21.56 -34.37 -6.56
N ALA A 511 -20.91 -35.46 -6.15
CA ALA A 511 -19.48 -35.48 -5.88
C ALA A 511 -18.62 -35.10 -7.09
N LEU A 512 -19.05 -35.44 -8.31
CA LEU A 512 -18.32 -35.14 -9.55
C LEU A 512 -18.45 -33.67 -9.94
N GLU A 513 -19.64 -33.11 -9.73
CA GLU A 513 -19.94 -31.71 -10.02
C GLU A 513 -19.26 -30.79 -8.98
N ALA A 514 -19.28 -31.17 -7.69
CA ALA A 514 -18.56 -30.48 -6.63
C ALA A 514 -17.06 -30.46 -6.90
N ASP A 515 -16.43 -31.59 -7.27
CA ASP A 515 -15.02 -31.68 -7.67
C ASP A 515 -14.70 -30.70 -8.82
N ARG A 516 -15.51 -30.70 -9.88
CA ARG A 516 -15.33 -29.82 -11.04
C ARG A 516 -15.41 -28.34 -10.63
N VAL A 517 -16.38 -27.97 -9.83
CA VAL A 517 -16.62 -26.59 -9.40
C VAL A 517 -15.47 -26.11 -8.49
N ILE A 518 -15.02 -26.93 -7.55
CA ILE A 518 -13.89 -26.63 -6.66
C ILE A 518 -12.60 -26.51 -7.48
N THR A 519 -12.31 -27.46 -8.38
CA THR A 519 -11.11 -27.44 -9.24
C THR A 519 -11.06 -26.18 -10.09
N GLU A 520 -12.16 -25.82 -10.73
CA GLU A 520 -12.22 -24.64 -11.61
C GLU A 520 -12.04 -23.33 -10.80
N ARG A 521 -12.67 -23.24 -9.62
CA ARG A 521 -12.50 -22.10 -8.72
C ARG A 521 -11.05 -21.95 -8.23
N LEU A 522 -10.46 -23.04 -7.75
CA LEU A 522 -9.05 -23.07 -7.34
C LEU A 522 -8.12 -22.71 -8.48
N ARG A 523 -8.34 -23.26 -9.67
CA ARG A 523 -7.56 -22.97 -10.87
C ARG A 523 -7.55 -21.47 -11.16
N GLY A 524 -8.72 -20.83 -11.18
CA GLY A 524 -8.84 -19.40 -11.42
C GLY A 524 -8.09 -18.56 -10.37
N ARG A 525 -8.21 -18.93 -9.08
CA ARG A 525 -7.51 -18.25 -7.99
C ARG A 525 -5.98 -18.42 -8.07
N ILE A 526 -5.51 -19.62 -8.31
CA ILE A 526 -4.08 -19.93 -8.45
C ILE A 526 -3.48 -19.18 -9.63
N LEU A 527 -4.15 -19.18 -10.79
CA LEU A 527 -3.71 -18.41 -11.98
C LEU A 527 -3.59 -16.92 -11.67
N ALA A 528 -4.59 -16.34 -11.01
CA ALA A 528 -4.60 -14.94 -10.62
C ALA A 528 -3.44 -14.59 -9.66
N ILE A 529 -3.18 -15.44 -8.64
CA ILE A 529 -2.10 -15.24 -7.66
C ILE A 529 -0.73 -15.38 -8.31
N MET A 530 -0.57 -16.32 -9.23
CA MET A 530 0.69 -16.58 -9.94
C MET A 530 0.91 -15.64 -11.14
N GLY A 531 -0.06 -14.77 -11.45
CA GLY A 531 0.05 -13.79 -12.55
C GLY A 531 -0.13 -14.35 -13.96
N TYR A 532 -0.70 -15.54 -14.08
CA TYR A 532 -1.03 -16.12 -15.40
C TYR A 532 -2.30 -15.51 -16.01
N PRO A 533 -2.40 -15.46 -17.33
CA PRO A 533 -3.62 -15.00 -18.01
C PRO A 533 -4.84 -15.87 -17.69
N ASP A 534 -6.04 -15.27 -17.69
CA ASP A 534 -7.30 -16.01 -17.56
C ASP A 534 -7.41 -17.06 -18.68
N GLY A 535 -7.79 -18.29 -18.31
CA GLY A 535 -7.91 -19.40 -19.27
C GLY A 535 -6.59 -20.08 -19.64
N TRP A 536 -5.47 -19.75 -18.94
CA TRP A 536 -4.23 -20.49 -19.09
C TRP A 536 -4.44 -21.95 -18.69
N ALA A 537 -3.99 -22.89 -19.53
CA ALA A 537 -4.09 -24.32 -19.23
C ALA A 537 -3.02 -24.71 -18.20
N ILE A 538 -3.45 -25.18 -17.03
CA ILE A 538 -2.58 -25.83 -16.05
C ILE A 538 -2.83 -27.33 -16.13
N ASP A 539 -1.75 -28.12 -16.17
CA ASP A 539 -1.83 -29.55 -15.91
C ASP A 539 -2.17 -29.74 -14.42
N THR A 540 -3.34 -30.35 -14.17
CA THR A 540 -3.86 -30.52 -12.80
C THR A 540 -2.96 -31.35 -11.89
N ASP A 541 -2.11 -32.20 -12.46
CA ASP A 541 -1.14 -33.05 -11.76
C ASP A 541 0.22 -32.36 -11.58
N GLN A 542 0.49 -31.24 -12.24
CA GLN A 542 1.78 -30.57 -12.16
C GLN A 542 1.94 -29.85 -10.81
N PRO A 543 3.07 -30.07 -10.10
CA PRO A 543 3.38 -29.37 -8.87
C PRO A 543 3.43 -27.84 -9.08
N LEU A 544 2.73 -27.07 -8.24
CA LEU A 544 2.65 -25.60 -8.37
C LEU A 544 4.02 -24.92 -8.23
N ILE A 545 4.96 -25.53 -7.51
CA ILE A 545 6.35 -25.07 -7.40
C ILE A 545 7.05 -25.09 -8.77
N GLU A 546 6.78 -26.08 -9.62
CA GLU A 546 7.34 -26.18 -10.97
C GLU A 546 6.77 -25.10 -11.91
N LEU A 547 5.59 -24.55 -11.56
CA LEU A 547 4.98 -23.40 -12.24
C LEU A 547 5.51 -22.04 -11.73
N GLY A 548 6.43 -22.05 -10.76
CA GLY A 548 7.04 -20.83 -10.20
C GLY A 548 6.38 -20.32 -8.92
N MET A 549 5.59 -21.15 -8.22
CA MET A 549 5.03 -20.77 -6.91
C MET A 549 6.15 -20.60 -5.88
N ASP A 550 6.17 -19.46 -5.22
CA ASP A 550 7.03 -19.16 -4.07
C ASP A 550 6.28 -19.29 -2.73
N SER A 551 7.00 -19.12 -1.62
CA SER A 551 6.43 -19.25 -0.27
C SER A 551 5.36 -18.20 0.04
N LEU A 552 5.46 -16.99 -0.55
CA LEU A 552 4.47 -15.94 -0.37
C LEU A 552 3.19 -16.26 -1.14
N MET A 553 3.34 -16.75 -2.38
CA MET A 553 2.21 -17.24 -3.18
C MET A 553 1.49 -18.40 -2.51
N ALA A 554 2.22 -19.32 -1.85
CA ALA A 554 1.64 -20.42 -1.09
C ALA A 554 0.75 -19.92 0.06
N VAL A 555 1.20 -18.91 0.81
CA VAL A 555 0.39 -18.29 1.87
C VAL A 555 -0.84 -17.59 1.28
N ARG A 556 -0.71 -16.93 0.13
CA ARG A 556 -1.83 -16.27 -0.55
C ARG A 556 -2.87 -17.30 -1.03
N ILE A 557 -2.45 -18.38 -1.66
CA ILE A 557 -3.33 -19.48 -2.09
C ILE A 557 -4.12 -20.01 -0.89
N ARG A 558 -3.45 -20.26 0.25
CA ARG A 558 -4.11 -20.70 1.48
C ARG A 558 -5.19 -19.72 1.96
N ASN A 559 -4.84 -18.43 2.04
CA ASN A 559 -5.76 -17.40 2.56
C ASN A 559 -6.96 -17.21 1.63
N THR A 560 -6.75 -17.21 0.32
CA THR A 560 -7.83 -17.09 -0.69
C THR A 560 -8.74 -18.30 -0.64
N THR A 561 -8.19 -19.51 -0.50
CA THR A 561 -8.95 -20.75 -0.35
C THR A 561 -9.83 -20.71 0.90
N ARG A 562 -9.30 -20.20 2.03
CA ARG A 562 -10.09 -20.01 3.24
C ARG A 562 -11.23 -19.00 3.04
N GLY A 563 -11.01 -17.94 2.27
CA GLY A 563 -12.05 -16.96 1.95
C GLY A 563 -13.19 -17.56 1.12
N ASP A 564 -12.86 -18.34 0.08
CA ASP A 564 -13.84 -18.92 -0.84
C ASP A 564 -14.57 -20.13 -0.22
N PHE A 565 -13.89 -20.98 0.55
CA PHE A 565 -14.41 -22.29 0.98
C PHE A 565 -14.61 -22.42 2.50
N GLY A 566 -14.16 -21.45 3.30
CA GLY A 566 -14.20 -21.53 4.77
C GLY A 566 -13.18 -22.48 5.38
N VAL A 567 -12.44 -23.23 4.56
CA VAL A 567 -11.38 -24.19 4.93
C VAL A 567 -10.10 -23.86 4.19
N GLU A 568 -8.95 -24.30 4.71
CA GLU A 568 -7.67 -23.94 4.14
C GLU A 568 -6.72 -25.13 3.99
N PRO A 569 -5.98 -25.25 2.86
CA PRO A 569 -4.97 -26.28 2.72
C PRO A 569 -3.80 -26.01 3.68
N PRO A 570 -3.20 -27.06 4.28
CA PRO A 570 -2.00 -26.90 5.09
C PRO A 570 -0.86 -26.26 4.28
N VAL A 571 -0.20 -25.23 4.85
CA VAL A 571 0.96 -24.58 4.19
C VAL A 571 2.06 -25.61 3.84
N ALA A 572 2.23 -26.61 4.69
CA ALA A 572 3.18 -27.70 4.43
C ALA A 572 2.85 -28.47 3.15
N LEU A 573 1.57 -28.67 2.82
CA LEU A 573 1.13 -29.33 1.60
C LEU A 573 1.54 -28.50 0.36
N LEU A 574 1.28 -27.19 0.38
CA LEU A 574 1.66 -26.27 -0.68
C LEU A 574 3.19 -26.24 -0.88
N LEU A 575 3.96 -26.08 0.18
CA LEU A 575 5.42 -25.98 0.12
C LEU A 575 6.11 -27.32 -0.22
N GLN A 576 5.43 -28.44 -0.09
CA GLN A 576 5.93 -29.78 -0.50
C GLN A 576 5.68 -30.08 -1.98
N GLY A 577 5.11 -29.14 -2.73
CA GLY A 577 4.87 -29.28 -4.17
C GLY A 577 3.52 -29.91 -4.50
N ALA A 578 2.46 -29.51 -3.80
CA ALA A 578 1.10 -29.89 -4.16
C ALA A 578 0.75 -29.42 -5.57
N SER A 579 0.00 -30.24 -6.28
CA SER A 579 -0.65 -29.91 -7.56
C SER A 579 -2.05 -29.35 -7.32
N LEU A 580 -2.69 -28.84 -8.36
CA LEU A 580 -4.09 -28.41 -8.29
C LEU A 580 -5.01 -29.56 -7.84
N GLN A 581 -4.75 -30.77 -8.33
CA GLN A 581 -5.52 -31.97 -7.96
C GLN A 581 -5.33 -32.33 -6.47
N ASP A 582 -4.10 -32.24 -5.94
CA ASP A 582 -3.84 -32.50 -4.52
C ASP A 582 -4.59 -31.50 -3.61
N LEU A 583 -4.66 -30.22 -4.01
CA LEU A 583 -5.41 -29.19 -3.28
C LEU A 583 -6.91 -29.40 -3.35
N THR A 584 -7.44 -29.75 -4.53
CA THR A 584 -8.87 -30.06 -4.69
C THR A 584 -9.28 -31.22 -3.81
N ALA A 585 -8.49 -32.30 -3.80
CA ALA A 585 -8.74 -33.48 -2.97
C ALA A 585 -8.72 -33.16 -1.47
N ASP A 586 -7.76 -32.35 -1.01
CA ASP A 586 -7.67 -31.89 0.38
C ASP A 586 -8.90 -31.07 0.79
N LEU A 587 -9.38 -30.18 -0.08
CA LEU A 587 -10.58 -29.37 0.19
C LEU A 587 -11.86 -30.21 0.22
N ILE A 588 -12.01 -31.16 -0.70
CA ILE A 588 -13.16 -32.07 -0.72
C ILE A 588 -13.23 -32.85 0.60
N ASP A 589 -12.08 -33.33 1.11
CA ASP A 589 -12.00 -34.03 2.39
C ASP A 589 -12.37 -33.11 3.57
N GLN A 590 -11.82 -31.88 3.61
CA GLN A 590 -12.11 -30.90 4.67
C GLN A 590 -13.57 -30.42 4.67
N LEU A 591 -14.20 -30.29 3.49
CA LEU A 591 -15.60 -29.90 3.34
C LEU A 591 -16.58 -31.05 3.60
N GLY A 592 -16.08 -32.28 3.74
CA GLY A 592 -16.91 -33.48 3.95
C GLY A 592 -17.75 -33.86 2.72
N LEU A 593 -17.28 -33.50 1.51
CA LEU A 593 -17.95 -33.76 0.22
C LEU A 593 -17.50 -35.07 -0.44
N ALA A 594 -16.57 -35.79 0.18
CA ALA A 594 -16.20 -37.15 -0.27
C ALA A 594 -17.42 -38.06 -0.18
N GLY A 595 -17.92 -38.53 -1.32
CA GLY A 595 -19.10 -39.36 -1.42
C GLY A 595 -19.01 -40.54 -0.48
N GLN A 596 -20.05 -40.81 0.29
CA GLN A 596 -20.23 -42.01 1.08
C GLN A 596 -20.46 -43.17 0.09
N ASP A 597 -19.39 -43.76 -0.39
CA ASP A 597 -19.46 -45.10 -0.98
C ASP A 597 -19.54 -46.08 0.19
N PRO A 598 -20.62 -46.86 0.35
CA PRO A 598 -20.88 -47.64 1.56
C PRO A 598 -19.92 -48.82 1.80
N THR A 599 -18.86 -48.97 1.02
CA THR A 599 -18.06 -50.21 0.98
C THR A 599 -16.55 -50.05 1.15
N GLU A 600 -15.97 -48.88 1.37
CA GLU A 600 -14.54 -48.77 1.71
C GLU A 600 -14.30 -48.03 3.04
N PRO A 601 -13.45 -48.57 3.95
CA PRO A 601 -13.14 -47.90 5.22
C PRO A 601 -12.28 -46.65 4.99
N ALA A 602 -12.62 -45.56 5.67
CA ALA A 602 -12.06 -44.20 5.60
C ALA A 602 -10.53 -44.07 5.81
N ASN A 603 -9.79 -45.14 6.00
CA ASN A 603 -8.33 -45.16 6.19
C ASN A 603 -7.53 -45.28 4.89
N GLY A 604 -8.15 -45.58 3.75
CA GLY A 604 -7.43 -45.85 2.51
C GLY A 604 -6.86 -44.65 1.78
N LEU A 605 -7.50 -43.46 1.91
CA LEU A 605 -7.08 -42.26 1.17
C LEU A 605 -5.85 -41.59 1.81
N ARG A 606 -5.83 -41.45 3.13
CA ARG A 606 -4.66 -40.90 3.85
C ARG A 606 -3.40 -41.74 3.62
N ASP A 607 -3.54 -43.08 3.61
CA ASP A 607 -2.43 -43.99 3.33
C ASP A 607 -1.93 -43.89 1.88
N ARG A 608 -2.81 -43.69 0.90
CA ARG A 608 -2.42 -43.53 -0.51
C ARG A 608 -1.70 -42.21 -0.77
N THR A 609 -2.14 -41.13 -0.13
CA THR A 609 -1.48 -39.82 -0.23
C THR A 609 -0.10 -39.86 0.43
N HIS A 610 0.02 -40.43 1.61
CA HIS A 610 1.31 -40.65 2.29
C HIS A 610 2.24 -41.61 1.54
N GLN A 611 1.72 -42.68 0.95
CA GLN A 611 2.49 -43.62 0.15
C GLN A 611 2.98 -43.00 -1.17
N ARG A 612 2.16 -42.17 -1.85
CA ARG A 612 2.57 -41.42 -3.05
C ARG A 612 3.60 -40.33 -2.72
N ALA A 613 3.45 -39.60 -1.63
CA ALA A 613 4.44 -38.63 -1.15
C ALA A 613 5.78 -39.30 -0.81
N ALA A 614 5.75 -40.46 -0.13
CA ALA A 614 6.92 -41.23 0.19
C ALA A 614 7.60 -41.88 -1.06
N ALA A 615 6.83 -42.27 -2.05
CA ALA A 615 7.35 -42.79 -3.33
C ALA A 615 8.01 -41.67 -4.14
N ARG A 616 7.42 -40.47 -4.19
CA ARG A 616 8.00 -39.26 -4.83
C ARG A 616 9.29 -38.80 -4.14
N GLN A 617 9.37 -38.81 -2.80
CA GLN A 617 10.62 -38.53 -2.07
C GLN A 617 11.73 -39.54 -2.37
N ARG A 618 11.38 -40.82 -2.54
CA ARG A 618 12.35 -41.86 -2.95
C ARG A 618 12.82 -41.66 -4.39
N ALA A 619 11.96 -41.25 -5.29
CA ALA A 619 12.30 -40.93 -6.68
C ALA A 619 13.18 -39.67 -6.79
N ALA A 620 12.88 -38.62 -6.02
CA ALA A 620 13.70 -37.40 -5.95
C ALA A 620 15.11 -37.70 -5.39
N LYS A 621 15.20 -38.50 -4.31
CA LYS A 621 16.50 -38.94 -3.76
C LYS A 621 17.32 -39.79 -4.74
N ARG A 622 16.68 -40.58 -5.61
CA ARG A 622 17.37 -41.36 -6.66
C ARG A 622 17.89 -40.46 -7.79
N ARG A 623 17.18 -39.39 -8.17
CA ARG A 623 17.64 -38.42 -9.16
C ARG A 623 18.84 -37.61 -8.68
N THR A 624 18.87 -37.18 -7.40
CA THR A 624 20.03 -36.48 -6.82
C THR A 624 21.23 -37.38 -6.58
N ALA A 625 21.04 -38.68 -6.40
CA ALA A 625 22.13 -39.66 -6.30
C ALA A 625 22.73 -40.01 -7.67
N GLY A 626 21.94 -39.98 -8.76
CA GLY A 626 22.40 -40.22 -10.12
C GLY A 626 23.13 -39.07 -10.80
N GLN A 627 23.12 -37.85 -10.22
CA GLN A 627 23.88 -36.67 -10.69
C GLN A 627 25.23 -36.49 -9.99
N ARG A 628 25.60 -37.39 -9.09
CA ARG A 628 26.89 -37.42 -8.36
C ARG A 628 27.76 -38.66 -8.67
N ALA A 629 27.42 -39.42 -9.71
CA ALA A 629 28.25 -40.49 -10.22
C ALA A 629 28.80 -40.15 -11.61
#